data_551fb15e167f6e861373e57e4dd7b762
#
_entry.id   551fb15e167f6e861373e57e4dd7b762
#
_cell.length_a   1.000
_cell.length_b   1.000
_cell.length_c   1.000
_cell.angle_alpha   90.00
_cell.angle_beta   90.00
_cell.angle_gamma   90.00
#
_symmetry.space_group_name_H-M   'P 1'
#
loop_
_entity.id
_entity.type
_entity.pdbx_description
1 polymer ?
#
loop_
_entity_poly.entity_id
_entity_poly.type
_entity_poly.pdbx_seq_one_letter_code
_entity_poly.pdbx_strand_id
1 'polypeptide(L)'
;MVSFGVHVAAFPDDPRKFGELCKKIENLGFGSVWLADGLTRNMIDPLPGLAYASAVTSRVKLGTCIYVIPVRHPIITAKLTATIDQLSGGRFILGAGVGWKEEEFTASGVPFERRGEVTDECLQIMQQAWEIGEVNFQGNFYKISGVGMGLRPVQKPRPPVWVGGNGRLAAVRAARFGDYWIPTDYAVEGYEKNIGVYKEACARFSTSRGRVNVASHLMLIIDEHKAAADAVAKSVGESMHSSLKEVKEWAIVGDPAEVVRRIEAYNAVGVNYHVFNFATKVHDDAGIELFARDVLPSFN
;
A
#
# COMPACT_ATOMS: atom_id res chain seq x y z
N MET A 1 -6.27 -16.48 8.31
CA MET A 1 -7.35 -15.51 8.06
C MET A 1 -6.82 -14.49 7.05
N VAL A 2 -7.55 -14.28 5.97
CA VAL A 2 -7.22 -13.29 4.93
C VAL A 2 -7.73 -11.93 5.37
N SER A 3 -7.00 -10.86 5.09
CA SER A 3 -7.39 -9.50 5.47
C SER A 3 -7.62 -8.63 4.24
N PHE A 4 -8.54 -7.69 4.35
CA PHE A 4 -8.95 -6.82 3.25
C PHE A 4 -8.82 -5.34 3.63
N GLY A 5 -8.31 -4.54 2.71
CA GLY A 5 -8.21 -3.10 2.83
C GLY A 5 -8.76 -2.40 1.62
N VAL A 6 -9.17 -1.15 1.80
CA VAL A 6 -9.67 -0.29 0.74
C VAL A 6 -8.62 0.79 0.44
N HIS A 7 -8.21 0.87 -0.82
CA HIS A 7 -7.40 1.97 -1.34
C HIS A 7 -8.34 3.06 -1.85
N VAL A 8 -8.29 4.22 -1.21
CA VAL A 8 -9.05 5.40 -1.64
C VAL A 8 -8.22 6.13 -2.69
N ALA A 9 -8.50 5.86 -3.96
CA ALA A 9 -7.72 6.35 -5.10
C ALA A 9 -8.04 7.80 -5.47
N ALA A 10 -9.30 8.21 -5.29
CA ALA A 10 -9.76 9.55 -5.57
C ALA A 10 -10.15 10.24 -4.25
N PHE A 11 -9.60 11.44 -4.04
CA PHE A 11 -10.02 12.25 -2.91
C PHE A 11 -11.33 12.97 -3.26
N PRO A 12 -12.36 12.91 -2.41
CA PRO A 12 -13.61 13.62 -2.66
C PRO A 12 -13.40 15.14 -2.69
N ASP A 13 -14.18 15.84 -3.52
CA ASP A 13 -14.16 17.31 -3.58
C ASP A 13 -14.47 17.97 -2.21
N ASP A 14 -15.28 17.30 -1.39
CA ASP A 14 -15.54 17.69 -0.01
C ASP A 14 -14.71 16.81 0.95
N PRO A 15 -13.76 17.40 1.71
CA PRO A 15 -12.94 16.66 2.68
C PRO A 15 -13.75 15.91 3.75
N ARG A 16 -14.97 16.35 4.07
CA ARG A 16 -15.85 15.67 5.04
C ARG A 16 -16.26 14.29 4.53
N LYS A 17 -16.52 14.16 3.22
CA LYS A 17 -16.86 12.88 2.58
C LYS A 17 -15.73 11.85 2.71
N PHE A 18 -14.47 12.30 2.70
CA PHE A 18 -13.35 11.39 2.96
C PHE A 18 -13.42 10.79 4.38
N GLY A 19 -13.71 11.62 5.39
CA GLY A 19 -13.89 11.13 6.77
C GLY A 19 -15.09 10.18 6.91
N GLU A 20 -16.20 10.47 6.22
CA GLU A 20 -17.39 9.62 6.18
C GLU A 20 -17.07 8.27 5.50
N LEU A 21 -16.34 8.29 4.38
CA LEU A 21 -15.89 7.08 3.70
C LEU A 21 -14.97 6.22 4.60
N CYS A 22 -14.02 6.83 5.32
CA CYS A 22 -13.16 6.10 6.26
C CYS A 22 -13.98 5.40 7.36
N LYS A 23 -14.97 6.10 7.94
CA LYS A 23 -15.89 5.51 8.91
C LYS A 23 -16.75 4.39 8.31
N LYS A 24 -17.23 4.57 7.08
CA LYS A 24 -18.00 3.57 6.35
C LYS A 24 -17.19 2.30 6.13
N ILE A 25 -15.95 2.42 5.64
CA ILE A 25 -15.01 1.30 5.44
C ILE A 25 -14.81 0.54 6.77
N GLU A 26 -14.59 1.27 7.88
CA GLU A 26 -14.45 0.68 9.21
C GLU A 26 -15.71 -0.06 9.65
N ASN A 27 -16.88 0.51 9.43
CA ASN A 27 -18.16 -0.07 9.86
C ASN A 27 -18.57 -1.29 9.01
N LEU A 28 -18.15 -1.32 7.75
CA LEU A 28 -18.35 -2.45 6.85
C LEU A 28 -17.42 -3.65 7.15
N GLY A 29 -16.47 -3.51 8.09
CA GLY A 29 -15.62 -4.62 8.53
C GLY A 29 -14.31 -4.78 7.77
N PHE A 30 -13.92 -3.82 6.94
CA PHE A 30 -12.59 -3.83 6.35
C PHE A 30 -11.49 -3.61 7.40
N GLY A 31 -10.33 -4.21 7.18
CA GLY A 31 -9.21 -4.14 8.12
C GLY A 31 -8.35 -2.88 7.99
N SER A 32 -8.43 -2.17 6.86
CA SER A 32 -7.54 -1.01 6.62
C SER A 32 -8.04 -0.05 5.54
N VAL A 33 -7.58 1.20 5.65
CA VAL A 33 -7.71 2.29 4.66
C VAL A 33 -6.31 2.63 4.14
N TRP A 34 -6.18 2.80 2.83
CA TRP A 34 -4.92 3.07 2.17
C TRP A 34 -5.01 4.30 1.28
N LEU A 35 -3.95 5.11 1.27
CA LEU A 35 -3.82 6.27 0.40
C LEU A 35 -2.56 6.15 -0.46
N ALA A 36 -2.67 6.53 -1.73
CA ALA A 36 -1.53 6.64 -2.64
C ALA A 36 -0.81 7.98 -2.47
N ASP A 37 0.42 8.01 -2.95
CA ASP A 37 1.27 9.18 -3.04
C ASP A 37 1.54 9.56 -4.51
N GLY A 38 1.67 10.84 -4.76
CA GLY A 38 2.06 11.38 -6.05
C GLY A 38 2.26 12.88 -5.94
N LEU A 39 3.52 13.31 -5.92
CA LEU A 39 3.90 14.70 -5.70
C LEU A 39 3.30 15.65 -6.77
N THR A 40 3.20 15.18 -8.02
CA THR A 40 2.69 15.97 -9.16
C THR A 40 1.27 15.58 -9.58
N ARG A 41 0.58 14.76 -8.78
CA ARG A 41 -0.78 14.31 -9.07
C ARG A 41 -1.81 15.13 -8.30
N ASN A 42 -3.01 15.26 -8.87
CA ASN A 42 -4.15 15.89 -8.18
C ASN A 42 -4.71 14.96 -7.10
N MET A 43 -3.97 14.83 -6.00
CA MET A 43 -4.37 14.06 -4.81
C MET A 43 -3.75 14.69 -3.56
N ILE A 44 -4.35 14.42 -2.40
CA ILE A 44 -3.76 14.87 -1.13
C ILE A 44 -2.49 14.07 -0.82
N ASP A 45 -1.55 14.69 -0.10
CA ASP A 45 -0.43 13.94 0.49
C ASP A 45 -0.99 12.89 1.47
N PRO A 46 -0.56 11.62 1.36
CA PRO A 46 -1.14 10.55 2.16
C PRO A 46 -0.89 10.69 3.67
N LEU A 47 0.21 11.32 4.11
CA LEU A 47 0.49 11.42 5.55
C LEU A 47 -0.50 12.36 6.26
N PRO A 48 -0.75 13.60 5.82
CA PRO A 48 -1.84 14.41 6.35
C PRO A 48 -3.22 13.76 6.23
N GLY A 49 -3.50 13.10 5.11
CA GLY A 49 -4.75 12.36 4.90
C GLY A 49 -4.96 11.25 5.93
N LEU A 50 -3.93 10.46 6.22
CA LEU A 50 -4.00 9.39 7.22
C LEU A 50 -4.02 9.94 8.66
N ALA A 51 -3.40 11.08 8.94
CA ALA A 51 -3.55 11.76 10.22
C ALA A 51 -5.02 12.18 10.46
N TYR A 52 -5.68 12.74 9.44
CA TYR A 52 -7.12 13.03 9.50
C TYR A 52 -7.96 11.76 9.67
N ALA A 53 -7.70 10.71 8.88
CA ALA A 53 -8.39 9.43 9.01
C ALA A 53 -8.23 8.82 10.41
N SER A 54 -7.08 9.00 11.06
CA SER A 54 -6.83 8.51 12.42
C SER A 54 -7.74 9.14 13.47
N ALA A 55 -8.14 10.40 13.26
CA ALA A 55 -9.01 11.12 14.17
C ALA A 55 -10.50 10.73 14.04
N VAL A 56 -10.88 10.15 12.91
CA VAL A 56 -12.30 9.81 12.62
C VAL A 56 -12.59 8.31 12.66
N THR A 57 -11.55 7.48 12.83
CA THR A 57 -11.63 6.01 12.92
C THR A 57 -10.98 5.51 14.20
N SER A 58 -11.29 4.29 14.63
CA SER A 58 -10.78 3.72 15.88
C SER A 58 -10.14 2.33 15.77
N ARG A 59 -10.43 1.57 14.71
CA ARG A 59 -10.01 0.17 14.55
C ARG A 59 -9.18 -0.10 13.30
N VAL A 60 -9.59 0.46 12.15
CA VAL A 60 -8.92 0.18 10.88
C VAL A 60 -7.47 0.61 10.89
N LYS A 61 -6.59 -0.19 10.28
CA LYS A 61 -5.22 0.19 10.00
C LYS A 61 -5.20 1.29 8.94
N LEU A 62 -4.16 2.10 8.97
CA LEU A 62 -4.01 3.30 8.14
C LEU A 62 -2.70 3.20 7.37
N GLY A 63 -2.76 2.97 6.09
CA GLY A 63 -1.59 2.66 5.28
C GLY A 63 -1.36 3.60 4.10
N THR A 64 -0.11 3.77 3.71
CA THR A 64 0.25 4.35 2.42
C THR A 64 0.42 3.25 1.37
N CYS A 65 -0.12 3.42 0.16
CA CYS A 65 0.04 2.43 -0.91
C CYS A 65 0.35 3.10 -2.25
N ILE A 66 1.57 3.47 -2.42
CA ILE A 66 2.77 3.51 -1.58
C ILE A 66 3.20 4.97 -1.36
N TYR A 67 3.99 5.25 -0.34
CA TYR A 67 4.69 6.51 -0.15
C TYR A 67 6.00 6.50 -0.93
N VAL A 68 6.24 7.51 -1.74
CA VAL A 68 7.47 7.63 -2.55
C VAL A 68 8.60 8.11 -1.65
N ILE A 69 9.33 7.18 -1.07
CA ILE A 69 10.33 7.43 -0.03
C ILE A 69 11.44 8.40 -0.47
N PRO A 70 12.09 8.22 -1.64
CA PRO A 70 13.32 8.95 -1.95
C PRO A 70 13.14 10.45 -2.24
N VAL A 71 11.92 10.89 -2.55
CA VAL A 71 11.64 12.30 -2.87
C VAL A 71 11.46 13.18 -1.62
N ARG A 72 11.65 12.61 -0.42
CA ARG A 72 11.52 13.32 0.86
C ARG A 72 12.68 12.98 1.81
N HIS A 73 13.01 13.91 2.70
CA HIS A 73 14.10 13.70 3.65
C HIS A 73 13.73 12.63 4.71
N PRO A 74 14.53 11.58 4.91
CA PRO A 74 14.17 10.43 5.74
C PRO A 74 13.92 10.76 7.23
N ILE A 75 14.64 11.72 7.80
CA ILE A 75 14.39 12.16 9.20
C ILE A 75 13.01 12.82 9.34
N ILE A 76 12.63 13.65 8.38
CA ILE A 76 11.31 14.30 8.38
C ILE A 76 10.22 13.24 8.23
N THR A 77 10.39 12.31 7.28
CA THR A 77 9.46 11.20 7.06
C THR A 77 9.34 10.30 8.30
N ALA A 78 10.47 9.97 8.96
CA ALA A 78 10.46 9.19 10.20
C ALA A 78 9.68 9.90 11.32
N LYS A 79 9.83 11.23 11.44
CA LYS A 79 9.09 12.02 12.42
C LYS A 79 7.59 12.05 12.15
N LEU A 80 7.20 12.32 10.91
CA LEU A 80 5.80 12.39 10.50
C LEU A 80 5.08 11.04 10.70
N THR A 81 5.71 9.95 10.27
CA THR A 81 5.14 8.60 10.41
C THR A 81 5.05 8.15 11.87
N ALA A 82 6.04 8.48 12.71
CA ALA A 82 5.94 8.26 14.15
C ALA A 82 4.81 9.08 14.80
N THR A 83 4.57 10.30 14.30
CA THR A 83 3.47 11.15 14.77
C THR A 83 2.12 10.52 14.43
N ILE A 84 1.93 10.05 13.20
CA ILE A 84 0.68 9.37 12.80
C ILE A 84 0.48 8.08 13.60
N ASP A 85 1.56 7.34 13.85
CA ASP A 85 1.51 6.14 14.67
C ASP A 85 1.02 6.43 16.09
N GLN A 86 1.51 7.51 16.71
CA GLN A 86 1.03 8.00 18.01
C GLN A 86 -0.44 8.44 17.96
N LEU A 87 -0.81 9.28 16.99
CA LEU A 87 -2.17 9.79 16.86
C LEU A 87 -3.19 8.68 16.61
N SER A 88 -2.80 7.65 15.87
CA SER A 88 -3.65 6.51 15.57
C SER A 88 -3.66 5.42 16.65
N GLY A 89 -2.85 5.55 17.71
CA GLY A 89 -2.72 4.51 18.73
C GLY A 89 -2.09 3.20 18.19
N GLY A 90 -1.11 3.31 17.27
CA GLY A 90 -0.42 2.16 16.73
C GLY A 90 -1.14 1.45 15.58
N ARG A 91 -1.92 2.19 14.77
CA ARG A 91 -2.63 1.65 13.60
C ARG A 91 -1.95 1.97 12.26
N PHE A 92 -0.87 2.74 12.27
CA PHE A 92 -0.18 3.17 11.05
C PHE A 92 0.64 2.04 10.42
N ILE A 93 0.65 1.98 9.08
CA ILE A 93 1.47 1.10 8.25
C ILE A 93 2.14 1.96 7.18
N LEU A 94 3.48 1.88 7.08
CA LEU A 94 4.20 2.52 5.99
C LEU A 94 4.29 1.60 4.78
N GLY A 95 3.49 1.83 3.76
CA GLY A 95 3.76 1.28 2.44
C GLY A 95 4.80 2.15 1.74
N ALA A 96 5.97 1.60 1.49
CA ALA A 96 7.14 2.30 0.98
C ALA A 96 7.49 1.88 -0.44
N GLY A 97 7.76 2.83 -1.32
CA GLY A 97 8.15 2.55 -2.69
C GLY A 97 9.22 3.50 -3.22
N VAL A 98 9.82 3.09 -4.34
CA VAL A 98 10.91 3.85 -4.98
C VAL A 98 10.43 4.98 -5.89
N GLY A 99 9.14 5.00 -6.26
CA GLY A 99 8.61 5.94 -7.27
C GLY A 99 8.96 5.55 -8.71
N TRP A 100 8.25 6.16 -9.66
CA TRP A 100 8.39 5.87 -11.09
C TRP A 100 8.30 7.10 -12.01
N LYS A 101 7.81 8.23 -11.52
CA LYS A 101 7.66 9.48 -12.28
C LYS A 101 8.92 10.33 -12.17
N GLU A 102 9.71 10.42 -13.22
CA GLU A 102 10.98 11.14 -13.26
C GLU A 102 10.83 12.63 -12.91
N GLU A 103 9.72 13.26 -13.29
CA GLU A 103 9.42 14.66 -12.96
C GLU A 103 9.40 14.94 -11.45
N GLU A 104 8.94 13.99 -10.63
CA GLU A 104 8.91 14.12 -9.18
C GLU A 104 10.32 14.10 -8.57
N PHE A 105 11.23 13.37 -9.19
CA PHE A 105 12.64 13.31 -8.80
C PHE A 105 13.38 14.56 -9.21
N THR A 106 13.13 15.08 -10.41
CA THR A 106 13.68 16.36 -10.86
C THR A 106 13.25 17.48 -9.94
N ALA A 107 11.95 17.56 -9.59
CA ALA A 107 11.41 18.56 -8.68
C ALA A 107 11.98 18.48 -7.26
N SER A 108 12.34 17.28 -6.79
CA SER A 108 12.90 17.07 -5.44
C SER A 108 14.43 17.05 -5.39
N GLY A 109 15.11 17.17 -6.54
CA GLY A 109 16.57 17.16 -6.61
C GLY A 109 17.21 15.80 -6.35
N VAL A 110 16.47 14.71 -6.53
CA VAL A 110 16.94 13.34 -6.31
C VAL A 110 17.26 12.67 -7.64
N PRO A 111 18.41 11.99 -7.81
CA PRO A 111 18.75 11.32 -9.05
C PRO A 111 17.82 10.12 -9.30
N PHE A 112 17.03 10.20 -10.38
CA PHE A 112 16.03 9.17 -10.73
C PHE A 112 16.65 7.78 -10.90
N GLU A 113 17.79 7.69 -11.57
CA GLU A 113 18.49 6.42 -11.84
C GLU A 113 18.95 5.71 -10.56
N ARG A 114 19.18 6.47 -9.50
CA ARG A 114 19.66 5.95 -8.22
C ARG A 114 18.56 5.87 -7.15
N ARG A 115 17.30 6.06 -7.52
CA ARG A 115 16.15 6.09 -6.59
C ARG A 115 16.06 4.85 -5.67
N GLY A 116 16.46 3.68 -6.18
CA GLY A 116 16.51 2.46 -5.38
C GLY A 116 17.52 2.51 -4.24
N GLU A 117 18.72 3.00 -4.51
CA GLU A 117 19.79 3.16 -3.53
C GLU A 117 19.41 4.23 -2.48
N VAL A 118 18.87 5.37 -2.95
CA VAL A 118 18.36 6.43 -2.06
C VAL A 118 17.28 5.88 -1.13
N THR A 119 16.35 5.07 -1.66
CA THR A 119 15.30 4.43 -0.86
C THR A 119 15.90 3.50 0.21
N ASP A 120 16.93 2.72 -0.14
CA ASP A 120 17.57 1.80 0.80
C ASP A 120 18.24 2.55 1.96
N GLU A 121 18.92 3.67 1.70
CA GLU A 121 19.50 4.53 2.74
C GLU A 121 18.39 5.19 3.59
N CYS A 122 17.34 5.71 2.96
CA CYS A 122 16.19 6.28 3.67
C CYS A 122 15.56 5.28 4.64
N LEU A 123 15.30 4.05 4.21
CA LEU A 123 14.71 3.02 5.07
C LEU A 123 15.62 2.66 6.25
N GLN A 124 16.94 2.58 6.05
CA GLN A 124 17.90 2.35 7.13
C GLN A 124 17.88 3.50 8.16
N ILE A 125 17.88 4.75 7.70
CA ILE A 125 17.82 5.94 8.56
C ILE A 125 16.50 5.95 9.35
N MET A 126 15.37 5.69 8.68
CA MET A 126 14.07 5.66 9.33
C MET A 126 13.97 4.53 10.37
N GLN A 127 14.53 3.35 10.11
CA GLN A 127 14.58 2.28 11.08
C GLN A 127 15.39 2.66 12.32
N GLN A 128 16.57 3.28 12.17
CA GLN A 128 17.33 3.79 13.33
C GLN A 128 16.52 4.82 14.11
N ALA A 129 15.87 5.77 13.43
CA ALA A 129 15.04 6.79 14.04
C ALA A 129 13.92 6.19 14.90
N TRP A 130 13.25 5.15 14.44
CA TRP A 130 12.12 4.52 15.15
C TRP A 130 12.56 3.54 16.24
N GLU A 131 13.54 2.69 15.96
CA GLU A 131 13.93 1.57 16.82
C GLU A 131 14.91 2.01 17.89
N ILE A 132 15.92 2.82 17.54
CA ILE A 132 16.97 3.28 18.44
C ILE A 132 16.60 4.61 19.09
N GLY A 133 16.06 5.55 18.31
CA GLY A 133 15.72 6.91 18.73
C GLY A 133 16.85 7.91 18.56
N GLU A 134 17.96 7.49 17.99
CA GLU A 134 19.09 8.30 17.56
C GLU A 134 19.57 7.81 16.19
N VAL A 135 19.94 8.72 15.31
CA VAL A 135 20.42 8.41 13.98
C VAL A 135 21.89 8.77 13.85
N ASN A 136 22.69 7.75 13.54
CA ASN A 136 24.08 7.86 13.13
C ASN A 136 24.24 7.07 11.83
N PHE A 137 24.39 7.78 10.71
CA PHE A 137 24.39 7.17 9.38
C PHE A 137 25.43 7.79 8.45
N GLN A 138 26.21 6.96 7.78
CA GLN A 138 27.21 7.34 6.78
C GLN A 138 26.94 6.55 5.50
N GLY A 139 26.26 7.19 4.56
CA GLY A 139 25.92 6.62 3.25
C GLY A 139 26.47 7.45 2.08
N ASN A 140 26.02 7.09 0.91
CA ASN A 140 26.37 7.80 -0.33
C ASN A 140 25.57 9.09 -0.50
N PHE A 141 24.31 9.10 -0.01
CA PHE A 141 23.35 10.20 -0.17
C PHE A 141 23.17 10.98 1.12
N TYR A 142 23.25 10.31 2.26
CA TYR A 142 23.01 10.92 3.57
C TYR A 142 24.21 10.72 4.51
N LYS A 143 24.56 11.79 5.22
CA LYS A 143 25.53 11.77 6.31
C LYS A 143 24.88 12.46 7.50
N ILE A 144 24.58 11.69 8.55
CA ILE A 144 23.84 12.13 9.73
C ILE A 144 24.62 11.68 10.96
N SER A 145 24.83 12.58 11.92
CA SER A 145 25.59 12.27 13.14
C SER A 145 24.85 12.81 14.36
N GLY A 146 24.52 11.91 15.28
CA GLY A 146 23.98 12.24 16.60
C GLY A 146 22.60 12.92 16.59
N VAL A 147 21.74 12.62 15.61
CA VAL A 147 20.41 13.23 15.56
C VAL A 147 19.42 12.43 16.40
N GLY A 148 19.08 12.96 17.57
CA GLY A 148 18.08 12.38 18.45
C GLY A 148 16.65 12.58 17.96
N MET A 149 15.84 11.51 18.01
CA MET A 149 14.41 11.51 17.67
C MET A 149 13.58 11.61 18.96
N GLY A 150 13.12 12.80 19.32
CA GLY A 150 12.37 13.02 20.55
C GLY A 150 11.03 12.26 20.63
N LEU A 151 10.34 12.07 19.50
CA LEU A 151 9.10 11.28 19.42
C LEU A 151 9.37 9.94 18.72
N ARG A 152 8.97 8.86 19.37
CA ARG A 152 9.06 7.49 18.83
C ARG A 152 7.67 6.91 18.56
N PRO A 153 7.55 5.92 17.67
CA PRO A 153 6.29 5.22 17.43
C PRO A 153 5.77 4.48 18.68
N VAL A 154 4.46 4.29 18.75
CA VAL A 154 3.81 3.39 19.73
C VAL A 154 4.15 1.94 19.40
N GLN A 155 4.07 1.57 18.14
CA GLN A 155 4.36 0.21 17.68
C GLN A 155 5.83 -0.15 17.88
N LYS A 156 6.10 -1.38 18.33
CA LYS A 156 7.46 -1.88 18.61
C LYS A 156 7.80 -3.08 17.73
N PRO A 157 9.01 -3.13 17.21
CA PRO A 157 10.11 -2.14 17.35
C PRO A 157 9.85 -0.85 16.56
N ARG A 158 8.93 -0.86 15.59
CA ARG A 158 8.56 0.24 14.67
C ARG A 158 7.20 -0.01 14.02
N PRO A 159 6.60 0.97 13.34
CA PRO A 159 5.45 0.74 12.46
C PRO A 159 5.80 -0.31 11.39
N PRO A 160 4.87 -1.18 11.00
CA PRO A 160 5.09 -2.11 9.90
C PRO A 160 5.47 -1.38 8.62
N VAL A 161 6.45 -1.91 7.90
CA VAL A 161 6.87 -1.41 6.59
C VAL A 161 6.47 -2.43 5.53
N TRP A 162 5.66 -2.00 4.57
CA TRP A 162 5.27 -2.78 3.41
C TRP A 162 5.98 -2.24 2.18
N VAL A 163 6.80 -3.03 1.54
CA VAL A 163 7.59 -2.57 0.40
C VAL A 163 6.82 -2.83 -0.89
N GLY A 164 6.52 -1.74 -1.59
CA GLY A 164 5.85 -1.77 -2.88
C GLY A 164 6.80 -1.95 -4.06
N GLY A 165 6.21 -2.36 -5.17
CA GLY A 165 6.88 -2.48 -6.46
C GLY A 165 7.00 -3.91 -6.96
N ASN A 166 7.17 -3.98 -8.28
CA ASN A 166 7.17 -5.23 -9.03
C ASN A 166 8.59 -5.75 -9.28
N GLY A 167 8.71 -7.06 -9.40
CA GLY A 167 9.94 -7.73 -9.80
C GLY A 167 10.97 -7.94 -8.68
N ARG A 168 12.12 -8.50 -9.11
CA ARG A 168 13.16 -9.01 -8.20
C ARG A 168 13.72 -7.98 -7.22
N LEU A 169 14.00 -6.76 -7.67
CA LEU A 169 14.62 -5.73 -6.80
C LEU A 169 13.68 -5.28 -5.69
N ALA A 170 12.38 -5.17 -5.98
CA ALA A 170 11.37 -4.84 -4.98
C ALA A 170 11.20 -5.99 -3.97
N ALA A 171 11.12 -7.24 -4.43
CA ALA A 171 11.04 -8.41 -3.57
C ALA A 171 12.26 -8.53 -2.62
N VAL A 172 13.46 -8.31 -3.14
CA VAL A 172 14.70 -8.31 -2.32
C VAL A 172 14.69 -7.18 -1.30
N ARG A 173 14.24 -5.97 -1.68
CA ARG A 173 14.10 -4.84 -0.76
C ARG A 173 13.07 -5.14 0.33
N ALA A 174 11.94 -5.75 -0.03
CA ALA A 174 10.92 -6.18 0.91
C ALA A 174 11.47 -7.19 1.93
N ALA A 175 12.26 -8.16 1.48
CA ALA A 175 12.91 -9.13 2.35
C ALA A 175 13.92 -8.50 3.31
N ARG A 176 14.58 -7.41 2.88
CA ARG A 176 15.61 -6.73 3.69
C ARG A 176 15.02 -5.76 4.71
N PHE A 177 14.01 -4.98 4.34
CA PHE A 177 13.52 -3.85 5.13
C PHE A 177 12.06 -3.96 5.55
N GLY A 178 11.27 -4.82 4.87
CA GLY A 178 9.83 -4.88 4.99
C GLY A 178 9.33 -5.98 5.93
N ASP A 179 8.06 -5.83 6.29
CA ASP A 179 7.24 -6.84 6.95
C ASP A 179 6.31 -7.54 5.96
N TYR A 180 6.01 -6.86 4.85
CA TYR A 180 5.24 -7.33 3.70
C TYR A 180 5.90 -6.88 2.39
N TRP A 181 5.74 -7.71 1.37
CA TRP A 181 5.90 -7.28 -0.02
C TRP A 181 4.52 -7.03 -0.61
N ILE A 182 4.33 -5.85 -1.23
CA ILE A 182 3.08 -5.46 -1.87
C ILE A 182 3.32 -5.06 -3.33
N PRO A 183 3.34 -6.03 -4.26
CA PRO A 183 3.34 -5.73 -5.69
C PRO A 183 1.97 -5.24 -6.15
N THR A 184 1.93 -4.59 -7.32
CA THR A 184 0.73 -4.01 -7.92
C THR A 184 0.50 -4.62 -9.30
N ASP A 185 -0.77 -4.83 -9.66
CA ASP A 185 -1.23 -5.15 -11.01
C ASP A 185 -0.59 -6.42 -11.61
N TYR A 186 -0.41 -7.43 -10.78
CA TYR A 186 0.04 -8.73 -11.24
C TYR A 186 -1.12 -9.71 -11.40
N ALA A 187 -1.14 -10.42 -12.52
CA ALA A 187 -1.89 -11.66 -12.61
C ALA A 187 -1.37 -12.70 -11.59
N VAL A 188 -2.18 -13.72 -11.27
CA VAL A 188 -1.82 -14.76 -10.28
C VAL A 188 -0.47 -15.42 -10.60
N GLU A 189 -0.19 -15.69 -11.87
CA GLU A 189 1.06 -16.27 -12.36
C GLU A 189 2.27 -15.36 -12.07
N GLY A 190 2.08 -14.05 -12.11
CA GLY A 190 3.10 -13.07 -11.74
C GLY A 190 3.46 -13.15 -10.26
N TYR A 191 2.47 -13.31 -9.39
CA TYR A 191 2.70 -13.55 -7.96
C TYR A 191 3.44 -14.84 -7.71
N GLU A 192 2.98 -15.96 -8.30
CA GLU A 192 3.61 -17.26 -8.14
C GLU A 192 5.10 -17.23 -8.48
N LYS A 193 5.46 -16.66 -9.64
CA LYS A 193 6.85 -16.51 -10.08
C LYS A 193 7.70 -15.68 -9.12
N ASN A 194 7.19 -14.55 -8.65
CA ASN A 194 7.97 -13.60 -7.85
C ASN A 194 8.00 -13.94 -6.35
N ILE A 195 7.02 -14.66 -5.82
CA ILE A 195 7.02 -15.15 -4.43
C ILE A 195 8.21 -16.08 -4.17
N GLY A 196 8.63 -16.88 -5.14
CA GLY A 196 9.84 -17.70 -5.05
C GLY A 196 11.07 -16.84 -4.76
N VAL A 197 11.27 -15.78 -5.55
CA VAL A 197 12.37 -14.82 -5.35
C VAL A 197 12.31 -14.15 -3.97
N TYR A 198 11.11 -13.80 -3.52
CA TYR A 198 10.92 -13.18 -2.21
C TYR A 198 11.25 -14.15 -1.06
N LYS A 199 10.82 -15.42 -1.17
CA LYS A 199 11.14 -16.48 -0.20
C LYS A 199 12.66 -16.70 -0.06
N GLU A 200 13.35 -16.81 -1.20
CA GLU A 200 14.81 -16.95 -1.22
C GLU A 200 15.52 -15.74 -0.57
N ALA A 201 15.06 -14.53 -0.88
CA ALA A 201 15.60 -13.33 -0.28
C ALA A 201 15.35 -13.26 1.23
N CYS A 202 14.16 -13.63 1.71
CA CYS A 202 13.83 -13.70 3.15
C CYS A 202 14.75 -14.69 3.88
N ALA A 203 15.00 -15.85 3.30
CA ALA A 203 15.93 -16.83 3.86
C ALA A 203 17.37 -16.28 3.98
N ARG A 204 17.82 -15.53 2.95
CA ARG A 204 19.17 -14.93 2.92
C ARG A 204 19.38 -13.84 3.97
N PHE A 205 18.38 -12.99 4.20
CA PHE A 205 18.54 -11.85 5.12
C PHE A 205 18.25 -12.21 6.57
N SER A 206 17.87 -13.47 6.87
CA SER A 206 17.59 -13.95 8.24
C SER A 206 16.78 -12.92 9.05
N THR A 207 15.81 -12.29 8.39
CA THR A 207 14.98 -11.32 9.10
C THR A 207 14.30 -12.06 10.23
N SER A 208 14.47 -11.59 11.47
CA SER A 208 14.00 -12.19 12.71
C SER A 208 12.49 -12.48 12.75
N ARG A 209 11.79 -12.18 11.66
CA ARG A 209 10.35 -12.29 11.49
C ARG A 209 9.90 -13.55 10.74
N GLY A 210 10.80 -14.27 10.06
CA GLY A 210 10.61 -15.63 9.53
C GLY A 210 9.37 -15.90 8.66
N ARG A 211 8.55 -14.88 8.39
CA ARG A 211 7.31 -15.04 7.64
C ARG A 211 7.41 -14.35 6.28
N VAL A 212 7.04 -15.10 5.26
CA VAL A 212 6.82 -14.57 3.91
C VAL A 212 5.41 -14.01 3.87
N ASN A 213 5.28 -12.69 4.00
CA ASN A 213 4.00 -12.01 3.94
C ASN A 213 3.87 -11.26 2.60
N VAL A 214 2.85 -11.59 1.85
CA VAL A 214 2.58 -10.98 0.55
C VAL A 214 1.19 -10.38 0.56
N ALA A 215 1.12 -9.10 0.22
CA ALA A 215 -0.15 -8.41 -0.02
C ALA A 215 -0.34 -8.18 -1.52
N SER A 216 -1.58 -8.14 -1.96
CA SER A 216 -1.92 -7.65 -3.29
C SER A 216 -2.42 -6.21 -3.22
N HIS A 217 -2.09 -5.42 -4.25
CA HIS A 217 -2.77 -4.17 -4.53
C HIS A 217 -3.38 -4.29 -5.92
N LEU A 218 -4.69 -4.45 -5.99
CA LEU A 218 -5.42 -4.76 -7.22
C LEU A 218 -6.60 -3.83 -7.41
N MET A 219 -6.92 -3.56 -8.67
CA MET A 219 -8.21 -2.97 -9.02
C MET A 219 -9.29 -4.04 -8.87
N LEU A 220 -10.41 -3.65 -8.26
CA LEU A 220 -11.60 -4.49 -8.12
C LEU A 220 -12.79 -3.80 -8.78
N ILE A 221 -13.43 -4.50 -9.69
CA ILE A 221 -14.65 -4.09 -10.40
C ILE A 221 -15.71 -5.15 -10.11
N ILE A 222 -16.63 -4.82 -9.21
CA ILE A 222 -17.67 -5.74 -8.75
C ILE A 222 -19.06 -5.16 -8.99
N ASP A 223 -19.97 -5.99 -9.45
CA ASP A 223 -21.38 -5.69 -9.59
C ASP A 223 -22.20 -6.96 -9.34
N GLU A 224 -23.47 -6.85 -8.96
CA GLU A 224 -24.37 -8.02 -8.78
C GLU A 224 -24.51 -8.81 -10.09
N HIS A 225 -24.37 -8.13 -11.23
CA HIS A 225 -24.46 -8.70 -12.56
C HIS A 225 -23.11 -8.66 -13.28
N LYS A 226 -22.57 -9.79 -13.65
CA LYS A 226 -21.30 -9.91 -14.39
C LYS A 226 -21.23 -9.00 -15.62
N ALA A 227 -22.33 -8.87 -16.37
CA ALA A 227 -22.38 -8.00 -17.57
C ALA A 227 -22.18 -6.51 -17.23
N ALA A 228 -22.67 -6.05 -16.07
CA ALA A 228 -22.46 -4.69 -15.59
C ALA A 228 -21.00 -4.46 -15.16
N ALA A 229 -20.39 -5.41 -14.43
CA ALA A 229 -18.98 -5.37 -14.11
C ALA A 229 -18.10 -5.34 -15.37
N ASP A 230 -18.43 -6.15 -16.39
CA ASP A 230 -17.73 -6.18 -17.68
C ASP A 230 -17.84 -4.85 -18.42
N ALA A 231 -18.99 -4.17 -18.37
CA ALA A 231 -19.18 -2.86 -18.97
C ALA A 231 -18.32 -1.78 -18.30
N VAL A 232 -18.22 -1.78 -16.97
CA VAL A 232 -17.31 -0.89 -16.22
C VAL A 232 -15.86 -1.20 -16.57
N ALA A 233 -15.47 -2.47 -16.60
CA ALA A 233 -14.11 -2.89 -16.95
C ALA A 233 -13.72 -2.48 -18.39
N LYS A 234 -14.65 -2.54 -19.31
CA LYS A 234 -14.44 -2.05 -20.69
C LYS A 234 -14.18 -0.55 -20.71
N SER A 235 -14.99 0.23 -20.00
CA SER A 235 -14.79 1.69 -19.89
C SER A 235 -13.45 2.06 -19.26
N VAL A 236 -13.04 1.33 -18.21
CA VAL A 236 -11.70 1.47 -17.61
C VAL A 236 -10.62 1.15 -18.63
N GLY A 237 -10.75 0.05 -19.36
CA GLY A 237 -9.83 -0.34 -20.43
C GLY A 237 -9.68 0.72 -21.50
N GLU A 238 -10.79 1.28 -21.99
CA GLU A 238 -10.81 2.36 -22.99
C GLU A 238 -10.01 3.58 -22.51
N SER A 239 -10.14 3.97 -21.22
CA SER A 239 -9.39 5.09 -20.63
C SER A 239 -7.89 4.82 -20.51
N MET A 240 -7.50 3.55 -20.45
CA MET A 240 -6.12 3.08 -20.30
C MET A 240 -5.53 2.49 -21.59
N HIS A 241 -6.24 2.59 -22.70
CA HIS A 241 -5.87 1.99 -23.98
C HIS A 241 -5.66 0.47 -23.91
N SER A 242 -6.47 -0.21 -23.09
CA SER A 242 -6.46 -1.65 -22.88
C SER A 242 -7.78 -2.30 -23.26
N SER A 243 -7.74 -3.53 -23.75
CA SER A 243 -8.93 -4.33 -24.00
C SER A 243 -9.55 -4.86 -22.70
N LEU A 244 -10.83 -5.23 -22.73
CA LEU A 244 -11.49 -5.89 -21.60
C LEU A 244 -10.73 -7.16 -21.15
N LYS A 245 -10.15 -7.91 -22.09
CA LYS A 245 -9.36 -9.10 -21.78
C LYS A 245 -8.12 -8.73 -20.94
N GLU A 246 -7.37 -7.73 -21.37
CA GLU A 246 -6.19 -7.24 -20.65
C GLU A 246 -6.55 -6.71 -19.27
N VAL A 247 -7.65 -5.95 -19.14
CA VAL A 247 -8.12 -5.50 -17.82
C VAL A 247 -8.37 -6.68 -16.88
N LYS A 248 -9.00 -7.76 -17.36
CA LYS A 248 -9.25 -8.97 -16.57
C LYS A 248 -7.98 -9.77 -16.22
N GLU A 249 -6.86 -9.51 -16.85
CA GLU A 249 -5.57 -10.13 -16.50
C GLU A 249 -4.98 -9.52 -15.22
N TRP A 250 -5.11 -8.20 -15.04
CA TRP A 250 -4.51 -7.48 -13.91
C TRP A 250 -5.52 -6.93 -12.89
N ALA A 251 -6.82 -6.96 -13.17
CA ALA A 251 -7.89 -6.60 -12.24
C ALA A 251 -8.79 -7.78 -11.92
N ILE A 252 -9.44 -7.72 -10.77
CA ILE A 252 -10.53 -8.63 -10.44
C ILE A 252 -11.84 -8.01 -10.96
N VAL A 253 -12.53 -8.69 -11.86
CA VAL A 253 -13.75 -8.20 -12.52
C VAL A 253 -14.82 -9.28 -12.48
N GLY A 254 -15.99 -9.00 -11.91
CA GLY A 254 -17.11 -9.93 -11.95
C GLY A 254 -18.19 -9.70 -10.92
N ASP A 255 -19.06 -10.70 -10.79
CA ASP A 255 -20.03 -10.81 -9.71
C ASP A 255 -19.35 -11.29 -8.40
N PRO A 256 -20.05 -11.30 -7.25
CA PRO A 256 -19.48 -11.73 -5.98
C PRO A 256 -18.86 -13.14 -6.02
N ALA A 257 -19.45 -14.07 -6.73
CA ALA A 257 -18.94 -15.45 -6.82
C ALA A 257 -17.61 -15.51 -7.60
N GLU A 258 -17.51 -14.77 -8.71
CA GLU A 258 -16.27 -14.66 -9.49
C GLU A 258 -15.18 -13.96 -8.66
N VAL A 259 -15.53 -12.90 -7.90
CA VAL A 259 -14.59 -12.18 -7.02
C VAL A 259 -14.03 -13.11 -5.95
N VAL A 260 -14.87 -13.89 -5.27
CA VAL A 260 -14.43 -14.91 -4.29
C VAL A 260 -13.45 -15.89 -4.93
N ARG A 261 -13.81 -16.49 -6.07
CA ARG A 261 -12.96 -17.44 -6.79
C ARG A 261 -11.58 -16.84 -7.17
N ARG A 262 -11.56 -15.60 -7.60
CA ARG A 262 -10.31 -14.90 -7.96
C ARG A 262 -9.44 -14.62 -6.74
N ILE A 263 -10.02 -14.20 -5.62
CA ILE A 263 -9.31 -14.00 -4.36
C ILE A 263 -8.71 -15.34 -3.87
N GLU A 264 -9.46 -16.43 -3.92
CA GLU A 264 -8.96 -17.77 -3.56
C GLU A 264 -7.75 -18.17 -4.42
N ALA A 265 -7.74 -17.85 -5.71
CA ALA A 265 -6.60 -18.11 -6.58
C ALA A 265 -5.34 -17.34 -6.13
N TYR A 266 -5.44 -16.07 -5.72
CA TYR A 266 -4.32 -15.33 -5.14
C TYR A 266 -3.90 -15.91 -3.78
N ASN A 267 -4.84 -16.33 -2.95
CA ASN A 267 -4.54 -16.96 -1.66
C ASN A 267 -3.77 -18.26 -1.84
N ALA A 268 -4.13 -19.06 -2.84
CA ALA A 268 -3.48 -20.34 -3.15
C ALA A 268 -2.00 -20.20 -3.49
N VAL A 269 -1.57 -19.09 -4.10
CA VAL A 269 -0.16 -18.82 -4.40
C VAL A 269 0.56 -18.11 -3.25
N GLY A 270 -0.12 -17.78 -2.15
CA GLY A 270 0.49 -17.28 -0.92
C GLY A 270 0.26 -15.79 -0.62
N VAL A 271 -0.63 -15.12 -1.33
CA VAL A 271 -1.12 -13.79 -0.94
C VAL A 271 -2.02 -13.95 0.27
N ASN A 272 -1.79 -13.15 1.31
CA ASN A 272 -2.54 -13.24 2.57
C ASN A 272 -3.16 -11.92 3.05
N TYR A 273 -3.03 -10.87 2.24
CA TYR A 273 -3.67 -9.58 2.44
C TYR A 273 -4.03 -8.94 1.10
N HIS A 274 -5.23 -8.40 0.97
CA HIS A 274 -5.67 -7.75 -0.26
C HIS A 274 -6.02 -6.29 -0.01
N VAL A 275 -5.41 -5.39 -0.77
CA VAL A 275 -5.74 -3.97 -0.82
C VAL A 275 -6.44 -3.71 -2.16
N PHE A 276 -7.70 -3.34 -2.12
CA PHE A 276 -8.48 -3.13 -3.32
C PHE A 276 -8.69 -1.64 -3.62
N ASN A 277 -8.38 -1.28 -4.86
CA ASN A 277 -8.84 -0.05 -5.48
C ASN A 277 -10.17 -0.36 -6.19
N PHE A 278 -11.27 0.04 -5.58
CA PHE A 278 -12.59 -0.16 -6.17
C PHE A 278 -12.79 0.83 -7.32
N ALA A 279 -12.81 0.31 -8.55
CA ALA A 279 -13.18 1.09 -9.72
C ALA A 279 -14.71 1.06 -9.85
N THR A 280 -15.34 2.10 -9.34
CA THR A 280 -16.77 2.35 -9.47
C THR A 280 -16.99 3.56 -10.37
N LYS A 281 -18.22 3.78 -10.82
CA LYS A 281 -18.61 5.07 -11.40
C LYS A 281 -18.35 6.15 -10.35
N VAL A 282 -17.80 7.28 -10.77
CA VAL A 282 -17.34 8.39 -9.91
C VAL A 282 -18.26 8.61 -8.69
N HIS A 283 -17.67 8.50 -7.48
CA HIS A 283 -18.32 8.71 -6.16
C HIS A 283 -19.38 7.68 -5.75
N ASP A 284 -19.33 6.45 -6.26
CA ASP A 284 -20.27 5.40 -5.86
C ASP A 284 -19.56 4.36 -4.97
N ASP A 285 -19.97 4.27 -3.69
CA ASP A 285 -19.46 3.29 -2.73
C ASP A 285 -20.13 1.91 -2.86
N ALA A 286 -21.01 1.73 -3.84
CA ALA A 286 -21.81 0.51 -4.01
C ALA A 286 -20.94 -0.75 -4.14
N GLY A 287 -19.80 -0.66 -4.81
CA GLY A 287 -18.87 -1.79 -4.93
C GLY A 287 -18.27 -2.17 -3.57
N ILE A 288 -17.98 -1.20 -2.70
CA ILE A 288 -17.46 -1.44 -1.35
C ILE A 288 -18.53 -2.11 -0.50
N GLU A 289 -19.78 -1.64 -0.56
CA GLU A 289 -20.92 -2.22 0.15
C GLU A 289 -21.24 -3.63 -0.33
N LEU A 290 -21.26 -3.84 -1.64
CA LEU A 290 -21.50 -5.14 -2.25
C LEU A 290 -20.43 -6.16 -1.82
N PHE A 291 -19.17 -5.76 -1.86
CA PHE A 291 -18.08 -6.62 -1.39
C PHE A 291 -18.23 -6.98 0.10
N ALA A 292 -18.54 -6.00 0.92
CA ALA A 292 -18.72 -6.23 2.36
C ALA A 292 -19.90 -7.15 2.67
N ARG A 293 -21.00 -7.04 1.92
CA ARG A 293 -22.21 -7.85 2.10
C ARG A 293 -22.03 -9.29 1.60
N ASP A 294 -21.45 -9.45 0.40
CA ASP A 294 -21.55 -10.73 -0.33
C ASP A 294 -20.21 -11.45 -0.50
N VAL A 295 -19.06 -10.78 -0.26
CA VAL A 295 -17.72 -11.38 -0.43
C VAL A 295 -17.01 -11.58 0.91
N LEU A 296 -16.97 -10.55 1.79
CA LEU A 296 -16.29 -10.64 3.09
C LEU A 296 -16.69 -11.86 3.91
N PRO A 297 -17.99 -12.25 4.01
CA PRO A 297 -18.41 -13.40 4.82
C PRO A 297 -17.79 -14.73 4.39
N SER A 298 -17.36 -14.87 3.13
CA SER A 298 -16.71 -16.08 2.61
C SER A 298 -15.30 -16.32 3.16
N PHE A 299 -14.70 -15.30 3.82
CA PHE A 299 -13.32 -15.37 4.31
C PHE A 299 -13.19 -15.19 5.85
N ASN A 300 -14.31 -15.10 6.56
CA ASN A 300 -14.40 -14.94 8.02
C ASN A 300 -14.37 -16.29 8.76
#